data_0747fa2a1e020f669140065d8f57c494
#
_entry.id   0747fa2a1e020f669140065d8f57c494
#
_cell.length_a   1.000
_cell.length_b   1.000
_cell.length_c   1.000
_cell.angle_alpha   90.00
_cell.angle_beta   90.00
_cell.angle_gamma   90.00
#
_symmetry.space_group_name_H-M   'P 1'
#
loop_
_entity.id
_entity.type
_entity.pdbx_description
1 polymer ?
#
loop_
_entity_poly.entity_id
_entity_poly.type
_entity_poly.pdbx_seq_one_letter_code
_entity_poly.pdbx_strand_id
1 'polypeptide(L)'
;MRKTIEEFGPLLVFFVLNARGAEWLSLPETQSLFVATGGFMVALGVAIASTYLRGEKPNNMTLASAGFVFVFGSITLFLQDETFIKIKPTLVYFLFAGILTFGLLRGRSYLQMLMGDMLPLSIEGWMVLTRRWTGFFVFLAVLNEAVWRTQTTDLWVSFKVFAILP
;
A
#
# COMPACT_ATOMS: atom_id res chain seq x y z
N MET A 1 0.65 -20.16 -16.47
CA MET A 1 1.08 -20.76 -15.18
C MET A 1 2.25 -19.98 -14.53
N ARG A 2 3.37 -19.65 -15.22
CA ARG A 2 4.48 -18.94 -14.57
C ARG A 2 4.15 -17.55 -14.05
N LYS A 3 3.43 -16.73 -14.83
CA LYS A 3 2.99 -15.39 -14.39
C LYS A 3 2.13 -15.46 -13.12
N THR A 4 1.26 -16.44 -13.03
CA THR A 4 0.42 -16.68 -11.87
C THR A 4 1.25 -17.00 -10.62
N ILE A 5 2.31 -17.79 -10.75
CA ILE A 5 3.19 -18.14 -9.62
C ILE A 5 3.98 -16.90 -9.15
N GLU A 6 4.39 -16.03 -10.06
CA GLU A 6 5.12 -14.80 -9.73
C GLU A 6 4.22 -13.75 -9.07
N GLU A 7 2.96 -13.68 -9.48
CA GLU A 7 1.97 -12.78 -8.89
C GLU A 7 1.48 -13.27 -7.52
N PHE A 8 1.23 -14.58 -7.38
CA PHE A 8 0.70 -15.16 -6.15
C PHE A 8 1.75 -15.74 -5.21
N GLY A 9 2.97 -16.03 -5.72
CA GLY A 9 4.06 -16.57 -4.93
C GLY A 9 4.38 -15.76 -3.67
N PRO A 10 4.60 -14.44 -3.76
CA PRO A 10 4.84 -13.59 -2.60
C PRO A 10 3.70 -13.63 -1.58
N LEU A 11 2.46 -13.69 -2.05
CA LEU A 11 1.28 -13.78 -1.19
C LEU A 11 1.22 -15.12 -0.44
N LEU A 12 1.55 -16.22 -1.11
CA LEU A 12 1.65 -17.54 -0.47
C LEU A 12 2.75 -17.56 0.60
N VAL A 13 3.91 -16.96 0.31
CA VAL A 13 4.99 -16.80 1.29
C VAL A 13 4.51 -16.04 2.52
N PHE A 14 3.78 -14.94 2.32
CA PHE A 14 3.21 -14.18 3.42
C PHE A 14 2.28 -15.05 4.29
N PHE A 15 1.33 -15.77 3.69
CA PHE A 15 0.39 -16.60 4.45
C PHE A 15 1.07 -17.74 5.19
N VAL A 16 2.04 -18.42 4.56
CA VAL A 16 2.79 -19.51 5.19
C VAL A 16 3.62 -18.99 6.38
N LEU A 17 4.31 -17.86 6.19
CA LEU A 17 5.10 -17.26 7.25
C LEU A 17 4.24 -16.65 8.37
N ASN A 18 3.08 -16.13 8.05
CA ASN A 18 2.14 -15.65 9.06
C ASN A 18 1.57 -16.80 9.91
N ALA A 19 1.33 -17.95 9.29
CA ALA A 19 0.78 -19.12 9.98
C ALA A 19 1.83 -19.92 10.80
N ARG A 20 3.08 -20.01 10.32
CA ARG A 20 4.10 -20.88 10.90
C ARG A 20 5.48 -20.25 11.10
N GLY A 21 5.69 -19.04 10.62
CA GLY A 21 7.00 -18.40 10.64
C GLY A 21 7.52 -18.17 12.06
N ALA A 22 6.65 -17.83 13.00
CA ALA A 22 7.02 -17.65 14.40
C ALA A 22 7.49 -18.97 15.05
N GLU A 23 6.81 -20.09 14.75
CA GLU A 23 7.20 -21.42 15.22
C GLU A 23 8.56 -21.85 14.66
N TRP A 24 8.78 -21.66 13.36
CA TRP A 24 10.02 -22.05 12.68
C TRP A 24 11.24 -21.25 13.15
N LEU A 25 11.02 -19.99 13.52
CA LEU A 25 12.08 -19.09 14.00
C LEU A 25 12.16 -19.03 15.52
N SER A 26 11.35 -19.82 16.25
CA SER A 26 11.27 -19.81 17.72
C SER A 26 10.99 -18.41 18.28
N LEU A 27 10.15 -17.63 17.60
CA LEU A 27 9.76 -16.29 17.99
C LEU A 27 8.36 -16.29 18.62
N PRO A 28 8.03 -15.28 19.44
CA PRO A 28 6.67 -15.10 19.95
C PRO A 28 5.64 -14.96 18.82
N GLU A 29 4.44 -15.50 18.97
CA GLU A 29 3.35 -15.40 17.98
C GLU A 29 3.01 -13.96 17.59
N THR A 30 3.23 -13.02 18.50
CA THR A 30 3.06 -11.58 18.25
C THR A 30 3.97 -11.04 17.15
N GLN A 31 5.06 -11.74 16.85
CA GLN A 31 6.02 -11.36 15.80
C GLN A 31 5.76 -12.04 14.46
N SER A 32 4.78 -12.94 14.36
CA SER A 32 4.45 -13.65 13.12
C SER A 32 4.16 -12.71 11.96
N LEU A 33 3.44 -11.62 12.22
CA LEU A 33 3.11 -10.60 11.22
C LEU A 33 4.36 -9.88 10.69
N PHE A 34 5.34 -9.60 11.55
CA PHE A 34 6.59 -8.96 11.13
C PHE A 34 7.44 -9.88 10.25
N VAL A 35 7.54 -11.15 10.63
CA VAL A 35 8.23 -12.19 9.84
C VAL A 35 7.54 -12.37 8.49
N ALA A 36 6.22 -12.44 8.48
CA ALA A 36 5.42 -12.57 7.25
C ALA A 36 5.60 -11.35 6.33
N THR A 37 5.58 -10.14 6.89
CA THR A 37 5.78 -8.89 6.14
C THR A 37 7.18 -8.84 5.52
N GLY A 38 8.22 -9.15 6.31
CA GLY A 38 9.59 -9.21 5.82
C GLY A 38 9.78 -10.25 4.72
N GLY A 39 9.27 -11.46 4.91
CA GLY A 39 9.29 -12.53 3.91
C GLY A 39 8.54 -12.18 2.64
N PHE A 40 7.40 -11.53 2.76
CA PHE A 40 6.62 -11.03 1.62
C PHE A 40 7.41 -9.98 0.81
N MET A 41 8.05 -9.03 1.49
CA MET A 41 8.88 -8.02 0.83
C MET A 41 10.04 -8.66 0.06
N VAL A 42 10.73 -9.64 0.65
CA VAL A 42 11.84 -10.36 0.00
C VAL A 42 11.32 -11.14 -1.22
N ALA A 43 10.23 -11.89 -1.06
CA ALA A 43 9.64 -12.68 -2.14
C ALA A 43 9.17 -11.79 -3.31
N LEU A 44 8.56 -10.65 -3.00
CA LEU A 44 8.13 -9.67 -4.00
C LEU A 44 9.33 -9.04 -4.73
N GLY A 45 10.38 -8.71 -4.00
CA GLY A 45 11.64 -8.21 -4.58
C GLY A 45 12.29 -9.22 -5.52
N VAL A 46 12.33 -10.49 -5.13
CA VAL A 46 12.84 -11.59 -5.97
C VAL A 46 11.97 -11.78 -7.23
N ALA A 47 10.65 -11.74 -7.09
CA ALA A 47 9.73 -11.87 -8.23
C ALA A 47 9.95 -10.75 -9.26
N ILE A 48 10.06 -9.50 -8.80
CA ILE A 48 10.31 -8.35 -9.67
C ILE A 48 11.70 -8.45 -10.31
N ALA A 49 12.74 -8.77 -9.54
CA ALA A 49 14.08 -8.95 -10.05
C ALA A 49 14.14 -10.04 -11.12
N SER A 50 13.46 -11.18 -10.91
CA SER A 50 13.39 -12.28 -11.87
C SER A 50 12.72 -11.86 -13.19
N THR A 51 11.72 -11.00 -13.13
CA THR A 51 11.05 -10.43 -14.31
C THR A 51 11.99 -9.55 -15.12
N TYR A 52 12.76 -8.67 -14.45
CA TYR A 52 13.77 -7.84 -15.12
C TYR A 52 14.94 -8.65 -15.71
N LEU A 53 15.41 -9.67 -15.00
CA LEU A 53 16.49 -10.54 -15.49
C LEU A 53 16.11 -11.32 -16.75
N ARG A 54 14.83 -11.53 -16.98
CA ARG A 54 14.32 -12.13 -18.23
C ARG A 54 14.07 -11.13 -19.35
N GLY A 55 14.39 -9.85 -19.14
CA GLY A 55 14.15 -8.80 -20.13
C GLY A 55 12.69 -8.40 -20.27
N GLU A 56 11.83 -8.86 -19.37
CA GLU A 56 10.41 -8.49 -19.31
C GLU A 56 10.25 -7.24 -18.42
N LYS A 57 9.28 -6.39 -18.74
CA LYS A 57 8.92 -5.25 -17.88
C LYS A 57 7.73 -5.61 -17.02
N PRO A 58 7.83 -5.48 -15.68
CA PRO A 58 6.67 -5.66 -14.81
C PRO A 58 5.58 -4.64 -15.15
N ASN A 59 4.32 -5.02 -14.94
CA ASN A 59 3.19 -4.12 -15.11
C ASN A 59 3.32 -2.92 -14.14
N ASN A 60 2.88 -1.74 -14.56
CA ASN A 60 2.86 -0.52 -13.73
C ASN A 60 2.11 -0.73 -12.41
N MET A 61 1.03 -1.51 -12.42
CA MET A 61 0.28 -1.86 -11.22
C MET A 61 1.12 -2.70 -10.24
N THR A 62 1.89 -3.66 -10.75
CA THR A 62 2.81 -4.48 -9.95
C THR A 62 3.90 -3.62 -9.33
N LEU A 63 4.50 -2.70 -10.09
CA LEU A 63 5.52 -1.79 -9.58
C LEU A 63 4.97 -0.82 -8.52
N ALA A 64 3.78 -0.28 -8.74
CA ALA A 64 3.11 0.60 -7.78
C ALA A 64 2.78 -0.15 -6.48
N SER A 65 2.24 -1.36 -6.60
CA SER A 65 1.95 -2.22 -5.45
C SER A 65 3.22 -2.60 -4.69
N ALA A 66 4.30 -2.92 -5.39
CA ALA A 66 5.59 -3.22 -4.79
C ALA A 66 6.16 -2.00 -4.04
N GLY A 67 6.15 -0.83 -4.66
CA GLY A 67 6.58 0.42 -4.01
C GLY A 67 5.79 0.68 -2.72
N PHE A 68 4.48 0.50 -2.77
CA PHE A 68 3.61 0.59 -1.61
C PHE A 68 3.99 -0.41 -0.51
N VAL A 69 4.16 -1.69 -0.86
CA VAL A 69 4.54 -2.74 0.09
C VAL A 69 5.90 -2.46 0.72
N PHE A 70 6.89 -2.03 -0.07
CA PHE A 70 8.22 -1.72 0.45
C PHE A 70 8.19 -0.53 1.41
N VAL A 71 7.49 0.55 1.07
CA VAL A 71 7.38 1.73 1.95
C VAL A 71 6.66 1.37 3.24
N PHE A 72 5.46 0.79 3.15
CA PHE A 72 4.66 0.49 4.35
C PHE A 72 5.15 -0.71 5.12
N GLY A 73 5.69 -1.71 4.45
CA GLY A 73 6.34 -2.85 5.07
C GLY A 73 7.56 -2.42 5.90
N SER A 74 8.40 -1.55 5.35
CA SER A 74 9.54 -0.98 6.07
C SER A 74 9.10 -0.18 7.28
N ILE A 75 8.11 0.69 7.13
CA ILE A 75 7.53 1.44 8.24
C ILE A 75 6.99 0.49 9.31
N THR A 76 6.29 -0.58 8.93
CA THR A 76 5.76 -1.57 9.86
C THR A 76 6.85 -2.31 10.60
N LEU A 77 7.96 -2.65 9.94
CA LEU A 77 9.08 -3.36 10.56
C LEU A 77 9.90 -2.50 11.51
N PHE A 78 10.09 -1.21 11.18
CA PHE A 78 10.92 -0.31 12.00
C PHE A 78 10.17 0.34 13.15
N LEU A 79 8.86 0.47 13.05
CA LEU A 79 8.06 1.29 13.95
C LEU A 79 6.94 0.45 14.58
N GLN A 80 7.25 -0.11 15.74
CA GLN A 80 6.35 -0.98 16.52
C GLN A 80 5.56 -0.22 17.59
N ASP A 81 5.34 1.10 17.44
CA ASP A 81 4.67 1.93 18.42
C ASP A 81 3.17 2.11 18.11
N GLU A 82 2.32 2.13 19.13
CA GLU A 82 0.87 2.34 19.01
C GLU A 82 0.50 3.65 18.34
N THR A 83 1.27 4.72 18.60
CA THR A 83 1.10 6.01 17.94
C THR A 83 1.24 5.90 16.44
N PHE A 84 2.13 5.02 15.97
CA PHE A 84 2.35 4.76 14.56
C PHE A 84 1.16 4.11 13.87
N ILE A 85 0.42 3.25 14.56
CA ILE A 85 -0.80 2.62 14.02
C ILE A 85 -1.82 3.69 13.66
N LYS A 86 -1.92 4.75 14.45
CA LYS A 86 -2.86 5.86 14.23
C LYS A 86 -2.40 6.83 13.14
N ILE A 87 -1.09 6.99 12.95
CA ILE A 87 -0.49 7.85 11.92
C ILE A 87 -0.43 7.15 10.56
N LYS A 88 -0.38 5.81 10.51
CA LYS A 88 -0.32 5.05 9.26
C LYS A 88 -1.31 5.51 8.20
N PRO A 89 -2.62 5.66 8.47
CA PRO A 89 -3.57 6.12 7.46
C PRO A 89 -3.23 7.51 6.92
N THR A 90 -2.79 8.43 7.78
CA THR A 90 -2.38 9.78 7.36
C THR A 90 -1.21 9.73 6.39
N LEU A 91 -0.19 8.93 6.71
CA LEU A 91 0.98 8.75 5.82
C LEU A 91 0.60 8.16 4.47
N VAL A 92 -0.30 7.16 4.47
CA VAL A 92 -0.83 6.55 3.23
C VAL A 92 -1.53 7.60 2.37
N TYR A 93 -2.44 8.36 2.97
CA TYR A 93 -3.22 9.36 2.23
C TYR A 93 -2.33 10.49 1.71
N PHE A 94 -1.37 10.97 2.49
CA PHE A 94 -0.40 11.96 2.02
C PHE A 94 0.52 11.44 0.93
N LEU A 95 0.93 10.17 1.02
CA LEU A 95 1.72 9.55 -0.03
C LEU A 95 0.95 9.50 -1.35
N PHE A 96 -0.30 9.02 -1.33
CA PHE A 96 -1.14 9.01 -2.52
C PHE A 96 -1.41 10.41 -3.06
N ALA A 97 -1.77 11.35 -2.20
CA ALA A 97 -1.96 12.75 -2.59
C ALA A 97 -0.68 13.32 -3.22
N GLY A 98 0.47 13.06 -2.62
CA GLY A 98 1.77 13.53 -3.12
C GLY A 98 2.11 12.96 -4.50
N ILE A 99 1.94 11.64 -4.70
CA ILE A 99 2.20 10.97 -5.97
C ILE A 99 1.27 11.52 -7.06
N LEU A 100 -0.03 11.66 -6.77
CA LEU A 100 -0.99 12.19 -7.73
C LEU A 100 -0.73 13.66 -8.05
N THR A 101 -0.38 14.47 -7.05
CA THR A 101 0.00 15.89 -7.25
C THR A 101 1.23 16.00 -8.12
N PHE A 102 2.26 15.18 -7.86
CA PHE A 102 3.47 15.16 -8.67
C PHE A 102 3.19 14.81 -10.14
N GLY A 103 2.30 13.84 -10.39
CA GLY A 103 1.84 13.53 -11.73
C GLY A 103 1.12 14.71 -12.39
N LEU A 104 0.22 15.39 -11.66
CA LEU A 104 -0.49 16.57 -12.15
C LEU A 104 0.46 17.73 -12.49
N LEU A 105 1.49 17.97 -11.68
CA LEU A 105 2.51 18.99 -11.95
C LEU A 105 3.31 18.69 -13.22
N ARG A 106 3.44 17.42 -13.58
CA ARG A 106 4.06 16.98 -14.84
C ARG A 106 3.07 16.89 -16.02
N GLY A 107 1.83 17.30 -15.84
CA GLY A 107 0.79 17.19 -16.86
C GLY A 107 0.38 15.75 -17.18
N ARG A 108 0.59 14.81 -16.27
CA ARG A 108 0.27 13.39 -16.43
C ARG A 108 -0.69 12.91 -15.35
N SER A 109 -1.63 12.06 -15.72
CA SER A 109 -2.48 11.36 -14.77
C SER A 109 -1.87 10.02 -14.42
N TYR A 110 -1.36 9.86 -13.21
CA TYR A 110 -0.89 8.55 -12.74
C TYR A 110 -2.03 7.56 -12.48
N LEU A 111 -3.25 8.04 -12.20
CA LEU A 111 -4.43 7.18 -12.17
C LEU A 111 -4.70 6.56 -13.54
N GLN A 112 -4.55 7.31 -14.62
CA GLN A 112 -4.66 6.78 -15.97
C GLN A 112 -3.62 5.70 -16.26
N MET A 113 -2.38 5.88 -15.79
CA MET A 113 -1.32 4.89 -15.96
C MET A 113 -1.62 3.57 -15.24
N LEU A 114 -2.33 3.62 -14.11
CA LEU A 114 -2.68 2.44 -13.32
C LEU A 114 -3.97 1.77 -13.79
N MET A 115 -4.97 2.56 -14.13
CA MET A 115 -6.36 2.11 -14.34
C MET A 115 -6.90 2.43 -15.74
N GLY A 116 -6.05 2.91 -16.65
CA GLY A 116 -6.47 3.33 -18.00
C GLY A 116 -7.17 2.23 -18.81
N ASP A 117 -6.77 0.98 -18.59
CA ASP A 117 -7.36 -0.19 -19.24
C ASP A 117 -8.76 -0.55 -18.69
N MET A 118 -9.10 -0.04 -17.50
CA MET A 118 -10.37 -0.35 -16.83
C MET A 118 -11.49 0.64 -17.14
N LEU A 119 -11.14 1.90 -17.43
CA LEU A 119 -12.10 2.98 -17.61
C LEU A 119 -11.82 3.75 -18.90
N PRO A 120 -12.78 3.79 -19.83
CA PRO A 120 -12.64 4.53 -21.09
C PRO A 120 -12.91 6.04 -20.87
N LEU A 121 -11.99 6.75 -20.25
CA LEU A 121 -12.07 8.19 -20.03
C LEU A 121 -11.16 8.96 -20.99
N SER A 122 -11.57 10.19 -21.34
CA SER A 122 -10.70 11.11 -22.07
C SER A 122 -9.53 11.57 -21.21
N ILE A 123 -8.47 12.09 -21.83
CA ILE A 123 -7.30 12.63 -21.13
C ILE A 123 -7.72 13.72 -20.13
N GLU A 124 -8.63 14.60 -20.53
CA GLU A 124 -9.19 15.64 -19.65
C GLU A 124 -9.98 15.05 -18.49
N GLY A 125 -10.78 14.00 -18.74
CA GLY A 125 -11.52 13.27 -17.71
C GLY A 125 -10.60 12.66 -16.67
N TRP A 126 -9.48 12.06 -17.08
CA TRP A 126 -8.47 11.54 -16.19
C TRP A 126 -7.79 12.61 -15.33
N MET A 127 -7.51 13.78 -15.91
CA MET A 127 -6.94 14.91 -15.17
C MET A 127 -7.90 15.45 -14.11
N VAL A 128 -9.17 15.58 -14.43
CA VAL A 128 -10.22 16.00 -13.47
C VAL A 128 -10.37 14.95 -12.36
N LEU A 129 -10.44 13.67 -12.71
CA LEU A 129 -10.54 12.57 -11.76
C LEU A 129 -9.35 12.58 -10.80
N THR A 130 -8.13 12.72 -11.33
CA THR A 130 -6.90 12.76 -10.52
C THR A 130 -6.90 13.92 -9.53
N ARG A 131 -7.33 15.11 -9.95
CA ARG A 131 -7.47 16.28 -9.05
C ARG A 131 -8.45 16.02 -7.92
N ARG A 132 -9.61 15.42 -8.22
CA ARG A 132 -10.64 15.08 -7.23
C ARG A 132 -10.11 14.05 -6.23
N TRP A 133 -9.45 13.01 -6.71
CA TRP A 133 -8.84 11.99 -5.85
C TRP A 133 -7.71 12.55 -4.98
N THR A 134 -6.87 13.43 -5.52
CA THR A 134 -5.84 14.13 -4.74
C THR A 134 -6.46 14.92 -3.59
N GLY A 135 -7.49 15.73 -3.89
CA GLY A 135 -8.23 16.49 -2.86
C GLY A 135 -8.88 15.58 -1.82
N PHE A 136 -9.45 14.47 -2.25
CA PHE A 136 -10.05 13.47 -1.36
C PHE A 136 -9.03 12.84 -0.41
N PHE A 137 -7.84 12.45 -0.90
CA PHE A 137 -6.79 11.91 -0.04
C PHE A 137 -6.24 12.93 0.95
N VAL A 138 -6.07 14.19 0.54
CA VAL A 138 -5.69 15.26 1.46
C VAL A 138 -6.76 15.44 2.55
N PHE A 139 -8.03 15.44 2.17
CA PHE A 139 -9.15 15.54 3.11
C PHE A 139 -9.14 14.37 4.11
N LEU A 140 -8.94 13.12 3.64
CA LEU A 140 -8.85 11.95 4.51
C LEU A 140 -7.66 12.01 5.46
N ALA A 141 -6.50 12.50 4.99
CA ALA A 141 -5.32 12.67 5.82
C ALA A 141 -5.57 13.66 6.97
N VAL A 142 -6.12 14.84 6.65
CA VAL A 142 -6.46 15.85 7.63
C VAL A 142 -7.53 15.37 8.61
N LEU A 143 -8.55 14.67 8.10
CA LEU A 143 -9.62 14.12 8.92
C LEU A 143 -9.09 13.06 9.89
N ASN A 144 -8.24 12.14 9.44
CA ASN A 144 -7.62 11.16 10.31
C ASN A 144 -6.76 11.81 11.41
N GLU A 145 -5.95 12.83 11.05
CA GLU A 145 -5.15 13.60 12.02
C GLU A 145 -6.03 14.28 13.07
N ALA A 146 -7.10 14.92 12.64
CA ALA A 146 -8.04 15.59 13.55
C ALA A 146 -8.70 14.59 14.50
N VAL A 147 -9.16 13.45 13.99
CA VAL A 147 -9.88 12.47 14.80
C VAL A 147 -8.97 11.79 15.82
N TRP A 148 -7.78 11.29 15.41
CA TRP A 148 -6.93 10.58 16.35
C TRP A 148 -6.29 11.49 17.41
N ARG A 149 -6.10 12.80 17.11
CA ARG A 149 -5.57 13.77 18.08
C ARG A 149 -6.59 14.30 19.06
N THR A 150 -7.87 14.35 18.66
CA THR A 150 -8.93 14.97 19.47
C THR A 150 -9.83 13.97 20.17
N GLN A 151 -9.85 12.70 19.71
CA GLN A 151 -10.76 11.67 20.18
C GLN A 151 -10.02 10.52 20.87
N THR A 152 -10.77 9.71 21.61
CA THR A 152 -10.24 8.46 22.22
C THR A 152 -9.89 7.41 21.16
N THR A 153 -9.06 6.44 21.52
CA THR A 153 -8.70 5.33 20.63
C THR A 153 -9.92 4.54 20.16
N ASP A 154 -10.89 4.32 21.02
CA ASP A 154 -12.12 3.60 20.69
C ASP A 154 -12.98 4.34 19.67
N LEU A 155 -13.08 5.66 19.79
CA LEU A 155 -13.76 6.50 18.81
C LEU A 155 -13.03 6.55 17.48
N TRP A 156 -11.70 6.57 17.49
CA TRP A 156 -10.89 6.50 16.28
C TRP A 156 -11.06 5.16 15.53
N VAL A 157 -11.08 4.04 16.25
CA VAL A 157 -11.36 2.71 15.67
C VAL A 157 -12.77 2.67 15.07
N SER A 158 -13.76 3.15 15.82
CA SER A 158 -15.15 3.22 15.33
C SER A 158 -15.27 4.10 14.08
N PHE A 159 -14.60 5.24 14.07
CA PHE A 159 -14.54 6.12 12.90
C PHE A 159 -13.95 5.41 11.67
N LYS A 160 -12.85 4.65 11.82
CA LYS A 160 -12.28 3.86 10.72
C LYS A 160 -13.26 2.84 10.16
N VAL A 161 -13.95 2.13 11.04
CA VAL A 161 -14.88 1.08 10.63
C VAL A 161 -16.13 1.65 9.95
N PHE A 162 -16.71 2.72 10.50
CA PHE A 162 -17.99 3.24 10.03
C PHE A 162 -17.87 4.31 8.94
N ALA A 163 -16.80 5.07 8.90
CA ALA A 163 -16.64 6.18 7.96
C ALA A 163 -15.73 5.89 6.76
N ILE A 164 -14.76 4.98 6.92
CA ILE A 164 -13.75 4.71 5.89
C ILE A 164 -13.99 3.36 5.19
N LEU A 165 -14.62 2.40 5.86
CA LEU A 165 -14.86 1.03 5.37
C LEU A 165 -16.30 0.70 4.95
N PRO A 166 -17.28 1.60 4.84
CA PRO A 166 -18.57 1.22 4.30
C PRO A 166 -18.52 0.92 2.81
#